data_2ca4706b92740c6a61e4209f11fa9dcf
#
_entry.id   2ca4706b92740c6a61e4209f11fa9dcf
#
_cell.length_a   1.000
_cell.length_b   1.000
_cell.length_c   1.000
_cell.angle_alpha   90.00
_cell.angle_beta   90.00
_cell.angle_gamma   90.00
#
_symmetry.space_group_name_H-M   'P 1'
#
loop_
_entity.id
_entity.type
_entity.pdbx_description
1 polymer ?
#
loop_
_entity_poly.entity_id
_entity_poly.type
_entity_poly.pdbx_seq_one_letter_code
_entity_poly.pdbx_strand_id
1 'polypeptide(L)'
;AFGRTEDLLEAIRKIARREDYGDELADGSAALAKKYGRPELALQVKGQELPAYDPRVLKGQALALATSNRGGCHLRANMLGYEVLGVPKMVSKSAAKGKAGLVIVLQHLFAVLDSLIACKFSAFALNEEHYARLLSAATGMDIEAQELLVIGERIWNVEKLFNLREGFGRGDDDLPERVKPDEFEEMLDEYSRFRGWTAEGVPTAEKLARLGLAEEA
;
A
#
# COMPACT_ATOMS: atom_id res chain seq x y z
N ALA A 1 32.87 3.35 6.95
CA ALA A 1 32.84 2.63 5.66
C ALA A 1 31.63 1.71 5.61
N PHE A 2 31.11 1.43 4.40
CA PHE A 2 29.95 0.51 4.25
C PHE A 2 30.24 -0.85 4.93
N GLY A 3 29.28 -1.33 5.76
CA GLY A 3 29.40 -2.58 6.51
C GLY A 3 30.06 -2.48 7.89
N ARG A 4 30.48 -1.30 8.32
CA ARG A 4 31.02 -1.11 9.68
C ARG A 4 29.89 -0.90 10.69
N THR A 5 29.78 -1.78 11.66
CA THR A 5 28.73 -1.75 12.69
C THR A 5 28.82 -0.50 13.56
N GLU A 6 30.02 -0.07 13.92
CA GLU A 6 30.25 1.12 14.74
C GLU A 6 29.72 2.39 14.05
N ASP A 7 29.96 2.55 12.73
CA ASP A 7 29.48 3.69 11.95
C ASP A 7 27.96 3.71 11.89
N LEU A 8 27.32 2.53 11.80
CA LEU A 8 25.85 2.40 11.80
C LEU A 8 25.26 2.78 13.17
N LEU A 9 25.83 2.27 14.26
CA LEU A 9 25.37 2.59 15.62
C LEU A 9 25.55 4.07 15.94
N GLU A 10 26.65 4.68 15.50
CA GLU A 10 26.87 6.12 15.64
C GLU A 10 25.83 6.92 14.83
N ALA A 11 25.56 6.53 13.59
CA ALA A 11 24.56 7.18 12.76
C ALA A 11 23.15 7.11 13.39
N ILE A 12 22.73 5.95 13.88
CA ILE A 12 21.46 5.78 14.59
C ILE A 12 21.38 6.71 15.82
N ARG A 13 22.44 6.76 16.63
CA ARG A 13 22.50 7.65 17.80
C ARG A 13 22.37 9.12 17.40
N LYS A 14 23.09 9.55 16.38
CA LYS A 14 23.05 10.93 15.87
C LYS A 14 21.68 11.30 15.31
N ILE A 15 21.05 10.40 14.55
CA ILE A 15 19.68 10.58 14.05
C ILE A 15 18.70 10.76 15.21
N ALA A 16 18.75 9.87 16.20
CA ALA A 16 17.84 9.92 17.35
C ALA A 16 18.00 11.19 18.18
N ARG A 17 19.19 11.76 18.23
CA ARG A 17 19.51 12.98 19.00
C ARG A 17 19.54 14.25 18.15
N ARG A 18 19.37 14.14 16.84
CA ARG A 18 19.50 15.24 15.88
C ARG A 18 20.86 15.97 16.02
N GLU A 19 21.94 15.21 16.11
CA GLU A 19 23.32 15.71 16.22
C GLU A 19 24.02 15.65 14.87
N ASP A 20 24.77 16.70 14.51
CA ASP A 20 25.58 16.79 13.28
C ASP A 20 24.80 16.39 12.02
N TYR A 21 25.37 15.49 11.20
CA TYR A 21 24.71 14.95 10.00
C TYR A 21 23.43 14.13 10.32
N GLY A 22 23.29 13.69 11.56
CA GLY A 22 22.10 12.95 12.01
C GLY A 22 20.84 13.83 12.01
N ASP A 23 20.97 15.13 12.20
CA ASP A 23 19.83 16.07 12.11
C ASP A 23 19.24 16.11 10.70
N GLU A 24 20.08 16.16 9.68
CA GLU A 24 19.63 16.11 8.29
C GLU A 24 18.99 14.76 7.92
N LEU A 25 19.59 13.66 8.38
CA LEU A 25 19.06 12.31 8.10
C LEU A 25 17.73 12.04 8.80
N ALA A 26 17.50 12.69 9.94
CA ALA A 26 16.25 12.53 10.71
C ALA A 26 14.99 13.05 9.99
N ASP A 27 15.16 13.93 9.00
CA ASP A 27 14.05 14.46 8.19
C ASP A 27 13.65 13.53 7.04
N GLY A 28 14.39 12.45 6.83
CA GLY A 28 14.12 11.42 5.84
C GLY A 28 14.66 11.72 4.44
N SER A 29 14.60 10.71 3.58
CA SER A 29 15.24 10.77 2.25
C SER A 29 14.61 11.79 1.31
N ALA A 30 13.31 12.04 1.41
CA ALA A 30 12.61 13.01 0.55
C ALA A 30 13.06 14.45 0.86
N ALA A 31 13.13 14.82 2.13
CA ALA A 31 13.61 16.13 2.57
C ALA A 31 15.09 16.34 2.22
N LEU A 32 15.90 15.31 2.46
CA LEU A 32 17.33 15.32 2.15
C LEU A 32 17.58 15.48 0.63
N ALA A 33 16.90 14.70 -0.19
CA ALA A 33 17.01 14.76 -1.65
C ALA A 33 16.59 16.13 -2.19
N LYS A 34 15.51 16.70 -1.67
CA LYS A 34 15.07 18.06 -2.00
C LYS A 34 16.10 19.12 -1.61
N LYS A 35 16.67 19.02 -0.40
CA LYS A 35 17.74 19.92 0.09
C LYS A 35 18.94 19.96 -0.85
N TYR A 36 19.34 18.80 -1.38
CA TYR A 36 20.47 18.69 -2.31
C TYR A 36 20.08 18.84 -3.79
N GLY A 37 18.86 19.29 -4.10
CA GLY A 37 18.40 19.54 -5.48
C GLY A 37 18.24 18.28 -6.34
N ARG A 38 18.06 17.12 -5.72
CA ARG A 38 17.94 15.82 -6.39
C ARG A 38 16.72 15.03 -5.89
N PRO A 39 15.49 15.61 -5.96
CA PRO A 39 14.27 14.96 -5.43
C PRO A 39 14.00 13.59 -6.04
N GLU A 40 14.46 13.35 -7.28
CA GLU A 40 14.31 12.08 -8.00
C GLU A 40 15.11 10.92 -7.38
N LEU A 41 16.02 11.18 -6.45
CA LEU A 41 16.77 10.14 -5.75
C LEU A 41 15.98 9.53 -4.58
N ALA A 42 14.98 10.21 -4.05
CA ALA A 42 14.15 9.70 -2.96
C ALA A 42 13.23 8.59 -3.47
N LEU A 43 13.38 7.39 -2.92
CA LEU A 43 12.48 6.27 -3.21
C LEU A 43 11.33 6.27 -2.21
N GLN A 44 10.28 7.01 -2.52
CA GLN A 44 9.13 7.21 -1.63
C GLN A 44 7.82 7.32 -2.43
N VAL A 45 6.69 7.08 -1.77
CA VAL A 45 5.35 7.35 -2.28
C VAL A 45 4.59 8.09 -1.20
N LYS A 46 3.97 9.21 -1.53
CA LYS A 46 3.20 10.06 -0.58
C LYS A 46 3.98 10.39 0.70
N GLY A 47 5.29 10.65 0.57
CA GLY A 47 6.16 10.99 1.69
C GLY A 47 6.67 9.81 2.51
N GLN A 48 6.22 8.59 2.27
CA GLN A 48 6.71 7.38 2.94
C GLN A 48 7.75 6.65 2.08
N GLU A 49 8.92 6.40 2.66
CA GLU A 49 9.99 5.64 2.01
C GLU A 49 9.56 4.21 1.69
N LEU A 50 9.97 3.73 0.50
CA LEU A 50 9.67 2.37 0.07
C LEU A 50 10.43 1.35 0.92
N PRO A 51 9.82 0.19 1.22
CA PRO A 51 10.55 -0.93 1.80
C PRO A 51 11.60 -1.46 0.81
N ALA A 52 12.59 -2.20 1.32
CA ALA A 52 13.73 -2.71 0.54
C ALA A 52 13.35 -3.86 -0.42
N TYR A 53 12.27 -3.68 -1.17
CA TYR A 53 11.85 -4.56 -2.28
C TYR A 53 11.97 -3.79 -3.58
N ASP A 54 12.54 -4.41 -4.61
CA ASP A 54 12.64 -3.75 -5.91
C ASP A 54 11.33 -3.91 -6.70
N PRO A 55 10.52 -2.84 -6.86
CA PRO A 55 9.24 -2.92 -7.54
C PRO A 55 9.35 -3.17 -9.04
N ARG A 56 10.52 -2.96 -9.67
CA ARG A 56 10.73 -3.22 -11.10
C ARG A 56 10.53 -4.69 -11.47
N VAL A 57 10.82 -5.60 -10.56
CA VAL A 57 10.73 -7.05 -10.79
C VAL A 57 9.47 -7.69 -10.19
N LEU A 58 8.68 -6.93 -9.43
CA LEU A 58 7.48 -7.37 -8.72
C LEU A 58 6.31 -6.44 -9.08
N LYS A 59 5.74 -6.60 -10.28
CA LYS A 59 4.74 -5.66 -10.82
C LYS A 59 3.49 -5.50 -9.96
N GLY A 60 3.02 -6.57 -9.33
CA GLY A 60 1.89 -6.48 -8.40
C GLY A 60 2.25 -5.75 -7.12
N GLN A 61 3.45 -6.00 -6.57
CA GLN A 61 3.92 -5.25 -5.40
C GLN A 61 4.17 -3.77 -5.74
N ALA A 62 4.65 -3.46 -6.94
CA ALA A 62 4.78 -2.09 -7.45
C ALA A 62 3.45 -1.34 -7.40
N LEU A 63 2.40 -1.94 -7.99
CA LEU A 63 1.05 -1.37 -7.97
C LEU A 63 0.52 -1.20 -6.52
N ALA A 64 0.76 -2.20 -5.67
CA ALA A 64 0.33 -2.15 -4.26
C ALA A 64 1.02 -1.01 -3.48
N LEU A 65 2.30 -0.75 -3.72
CA LEU A 65 3.06 0.34 -3.09
C LEU A 65 2.56 1.71 -3.56
N ALA A 66 2.37 1.90 -4.85
CA ALA A 66 1.92 3.16 -5.44
C ALA A 66 0.50 3.53 -4.98
N THR A 67 -0.42 2.56 -4.98
CA THR A 67 -1.84 2.78 -4.66
C THR A 67 -2.17 2.70 -3.18
N SER A 68 -1.20 2.44 -2.32
CA SER A 68 -1.40 2.42 -0.85
C SER A 68 -1.87 3.79 -0.35
N ASN A 69 -2.97 3.83 0.40
CA ASN A 69 -3.55 5.06 0.92
C ASN A 69 -2.64 5.77 1.94
N ARG A 70 -1.71 5.09 2.58
CA ARG A 70 -0.77 5.68 3.54
C ARG A 70 0.65 5.86 3.02
N GLY A 71 0.85 5.75 1.72
CA GLY A 71 2.18 5.86 1.11
C GLY A 71 2.85 4.53 0.84
N GLY A 72 4.15 4.52 0.54
CA GLY A 72 4.92 3.37 0.06
C GLY A 72 5.01 2.19 1.04
N CYS A 73 3.88 1.60 1.38
CA CYS A 73 3.78 0.58 2.44
C CYS A 73 3.34 -0.79 1.91
N HIS A 74 4.16 -1.81 2.15
CA HIS A 74 3.85 -3.20 1.78
C HIS A 74 2.81 -3.87 2.70
N LEU A 75 2.43 -3.24 3.81
CA LEU A 75 1.46 -3.79 4.76
C LEU A 75 0.01 -3.36 4.45
N ARG A 76 -0.23 -2.70 3.32
CA ARG A 76 -1.59 -2.40 2.84
C ARG A 76 -2.07 -3.36 1.76
N ALA A 77 -1.13 -4.04 1.08
CA ALA A 77 -1.34 -5.24 0.27
C ALA A 77 0.02 -5.91 0.07
N ASN A 78 0.18 -7.15 0.49
CA ASN A 78 1.45 -7.85 0.38
C ASN A 78 1.40 -8.85 -0.78
N MET A 79 1.87 -8.42 -1.95
CA MET A 79 1.96 -9.27 -3.14
C MET A 79 3.13 -10.26 -3.11
N LEU A 80 4.06 -10.11 -2.15
CA LEU A 80 5.21 -11.04 -2.02
C LEU A 80 4.77 -12.48 -1.77
N GLY A 81 3.66 -12.68 -1.04
CA GLY A 81 3.06 -14.00 -0.87
C GLY A 81 2.81 -14.69 -2.21
N TYR A 82 2.19 -13.97 -3.13
CA TYR A 82 1.81 -14.48 -4.44
C TYR A 82 2.97 -14.47 -5.46
N GLU A 83 3.80 -13.44 -5.47
CA GLU A 83 4.82 -13.23 -6.51
C GLU A 83 6.16 -13.90 -6.19
N VAL A 84 6.44 -14.19 -4.91
CA VAL A 84 7.72 -14.74 -4.46
C VAL A 84 7.55 -16.07 -3.75
N LEU A 85 6.64 -16.14 -2.77
CA LEU A 85 6.49 -17.33 -1.92
C LEU A 85 5.52 -18.37 -2.51
N GLY A 86 4.67 -17.99 -3.46
CA GLY A 86 3.66 -18.88 -4.05
C GLY A 86 2.52 -19.25 -3.10
N VAL A 87 2.24 -18.42 -2.11
CA VAL A 87 1.20 -18.66 -1.10
C VAL A 87 0.08 -17.64 -1.24
N PRO A 88 -1.17 -18.05 -1.33
CA PRO A 88 -1.68 -19.42 -1.47
C PRO A 88 -1.41 -20.02 -2.87
N LYS A 89 -1.08 -19.19 -3.86
CA LYS A 89 -0.82 -19.60 -5.23
C LYS A 89 0.21 -18.67 -5.88
N MET A 90 1.16 -19.25 -6.61
CA MET A 90 2.13 -18.49 -7.38
C MET A 90 1.45 -17.76 -8.54
N VAL A 91 1.77 -16.46 -8.68
CA VAL A 91 1.46 -15.66 -9.87
C VAL A 91 2.74 -15.12 -10.51
N SER A 92 2.73 -14.91 -11.82
CA SER A 92 3.89 -14.33 -12.50
C SER A 92 4.23 -12.95 -11.95
N LYS A 93 5.44 -12.76 -11.48
CA LYS A 93 5.92 -11.45 -10.96
C LYS A 93 6.08 -10.39 -12.06
N SER A 94 6.30 -10.81 -13.31
CA SER A 94 6.55 -9.92 -14.46
C SER A 94 5.33 -9.64 -15.33
N ALA A 95 4.22 -10.37 -15.18
CA ALA A 95 3.00 -10.12 -15.92
C ALA A 95 2.23 -8.95 -15.31
N ALA A 96 1.85 -7.97 -16.12
CA ALA A 96 1.01 -6.84 -15.69
C ALA A 96 -0.48 -7.24 -15.54
N LYS A 97 -0.97 -8.02 -16.51
CA LYS A 97 -2.38 -8.44 -16.57
C LYS A 97 -2.82 -9.21 -15.31
N GLY A 98 -3.97 -8.80 -14.75
CA GLY A 98 -4.60 -9.45 -13.59
C GLY A 98 -4.03 -9.02 -12.23
N LYS A 99 -3.05 -8.12 -12.20
CA LYS A 99 -2.49 -7.61 -10.95
C LYS A 99 -3.47 -6.71 -10.21
N ALA A 100 -4.15 -5.83 -10.93
CA ALA A 100 -5.06 -4.86 -10.33
C ALA A 100 -6.13 -5.53 -9.46
N GLY A 101 -6.82 -6.53 -9.97
CA GLY A 101 -7.86 -7.24 -9.20
C GLY A 101 -7.31 -7.91 -7.94
N LEU A 102 -6.16 -8.56 -8.02
CA LEU A 102 -5.55 -9.22 -6.88
C LEU A 102 -5.08 -8.22 -5.82
N VAL A 103 -4.44 -7.11 -6.23
CA VAL A 103 -4.05 -6.02 -5.33
C VAL A 103 -5.28 -5.46 -4.61
N ILE A 104 -6.39 -5.22 -5.31
CA ILE A 104 -7.62 -4.70 -4.74
C ILE A 104 -8.16 -5.64 -3.64
N VAL A 105 -8.27 -6.93 -3.91
CA VAL A 105 -8.75 -7.91 -2.92
C VAL A 105 -7.85 -7.94 -1.68
N LEU A 106 -6.53 -7.91 -1.89
CA LEU A 106 -5.58 -7.86 -0.77
C LEU A 106 -5.69 -6.56 0.03
N GLN A 107 -5.92 -5.44 -0.63
CA GLN A 107 -6.14 -4.16 0.06
C GLN A 107 -7.40 -4.18 0.92
N HIS A 108 -8.49 -4.82 0.45
CA HIS A 108 -9.69 -5.01 1.25
C HIS A 108 -9.41 -5.88 2.47
N LEU A 109 -8.78 -7.05 2.26
CA LEU A 109 -8.43 -7.97 3.35
C LEU A 109 -7.51 -7.31 4.39
N PHE A 110 -6.49 -6.57 3.93
CA PHE A 110 -5.54 -5.93 4.84
C PHE A 110 -6.14 -4.74 5.60
N ALA A 111 -7.11 -4.03 5.02
CA ALA A 111 -7.89 -3.01 5.75
C ALA A 111 -8.73 -3.64 6.86
N VAL A 112 -9.35 -4.79 6.59
CA VAL A 112 -10.07 -5.58 7.60
C VAL A 112 -9.13 -6.05 8.70
N LEU A 113 -7.97 -6.61 8.35
CA LEU A 113 -6.97 -7.08 9.33
C LEU A 113 -6.51 -5.95 10.27
N ASP A 114 -6.35 -4.73 9.76
CA ASP A 114 -6.05 -3.57 10.60
C ASP A 114 -7.19 -3.28 11.58
N SER A 115 -8.43 -3.34 11.13
CA SER A 115 -9.62 -3.13 11.96
C SER A 115 -9.80 -4.23 13.03
N LEU A 116 -9.41 -5.47 12.71
CA LEU A 116 -9.43 -6.60 13.64
C LEU A 116 -8.22 -6.62 14.59
N ILE A 117 -7.26 -5.69 14.41
CA ILE A 117 -5.98 -5.67 15.15
C ILE A 117 -5.22 -7.01 14.97
N ALA A 118 -5.40 -7.65 13.80
CA ALA A 118 -4.78 -8.92 13.49
C ALA A 118 -3.38 -8.75 12.90
N CYS A 119 -2.47 -9.65 13.24
CA CYS A 119 -1.13 -9.66 12.69
C CYS A 119 -1.17 -9.96 11.18
N LYS A 120 -0.56 -9.10 10.35
CA LYS A 120 -0.51 -9.27 8.89
C LYS A 120 0.14 -10.58 8.43
N PHE A 121 1.07 -11.13 9.19
CA PHE A 121 1.69 -12.41 8.88
C PHE A 121 0.72 -13.58 8.92
N SER A 122 -0.38 -13.49 9.66
CA SER A 122 -1.42 -14.51 9.64
C SER A 122 -2.08 -14.68 8.27
N ALA A 123 -2.07 -13.64 7.41
CA ALA A 123 -2.60 -13.72 6.05
C ALA A 123 -1.80 -14.63 5.08
N PHE A 124 -0.63 -15.12 5.47
CA PHE A 124 0.05 -16.17 4.73
C PHE A 124 -0.58 -17.56 4.91
N ALA A 125 -1.37 -17.74 5.97
CA ALA A 125 -2.01 -19.03 6.29
C ALA A 125 -3.53 -18.93 6.37
N LEU A 126 -4.09 -17.77 6.67
CA LEU A 126 -5.52 -17.53 6.84
C LEU A 126 -6.06 -16.65 5.71
N ASN A 127 -7.28 -16.94 5.30
CA ASN A 127 -8.04 -16.15 4.32
C ASN A 127 -9.26 -15.47 4.98
N GLU A 128 -10.04 -14.77 4.20
CA GLU A 128 -11.24 -14.04 4.63
C GLU A 128 -12.26 -14.90 5.38
N GLU A 129 -12.42 -16.18 4.99
CA GLU A 129 -13.33 -17.10 5.69
C GLU A 129 -12.87 -17.36 7.13
N HIS A 130 -11.58 -17.55 7.34
CA HIS A 130 -11.05 -17.78 8.69
C HIS A 130 -11.27 -16.56 9.57
N TYR A 131 -11.04 -15.34 9.04
CA TYR A 131 -11.25 -14.10 9.80
C TYR A 131 -12.73 -13.84 10.08
N ALA A 132 -13.63 -14.11 9.14
CA ALA A 132 -15.07 -14.01 9.37
C ALA A 132 -15.53 -14.94 10.50
N ARG A 133 -15.10 -16.21 10.47
CA ARG A 133 -15.39 -17.20 11.52
C ARG A 133 -14.83 -16.79 12.89
N LEU A 134 -13.60 -16.29 12.94
CA LEU A 134 -12.98 -15.81 14.17
C LEU A 134 -13.74 -14.61 14.74
N LEU A 135 -14.12 -13.66 13.89
CA LEU A 135 -14.91 -12.50 14.30
C LEU A 135 -16.29 -12.93 14.82
N SER A 136 -17.01 -13.79 14.08
CA SER A 136 -18.31 -14.31 14.50
C SER A 136 -18.22 -15.04 15.84
N ALA A 137 -17.22 -15.89 16.02
CA ALA A 137 -17.02 -16.64 17.28
C ALA A 137 -16.68 -15.72 18.47
N ALA A 138 -15.94 -14.64 18.24
CA ALA A 138 -15.51 -13.73 19.31
C ALA A 138 -16.60 -12.73 19.71
N THR A 139 -17.45 -12.32 18.77
CA THR A 139 -18.40 -11.21 18.98
C THR A 139 -19.86 -11.62 18.97
N GLY A 140 -20.18 -12.80 18.45
CA GLY A 140 -21.57 -13.24 18.20
C GLY A 140 -22.18 -12.58 16.95
N MET A 141 -21.43 -11.78 16.18
CA MET A 141 -21.89 -11.23 14.89
C MET A 141 -21.97 -12.36 13.86
N ASP A 142 -23.05 -12.44 13.13
CA ASP A 142 -23.17 -13.33 11.98
C ASP A 142 -22.65 -12.57 10.75
N ILE A 143 -21.41 -12.86 10.37
CA ILE A 143 -20.72 -12.18 9.27
C ILE A 143 -20.08 -13.18 8.32
N GLU A 144 -20.37 -13.02 7.04
CA GLU A 144 -19.79 -13.85 5.98
C GLU A 144 -18.48 -13.24 5.42
N ALA A 145 -17.65 -14.09 4.82
CA ALA A 145 -16.38 -13.68 4.21
C ALA A 145 -16.55 -12.58 3.17
N GLN A 146 -17.58 -12.65 2.34
CA GLN A 146 -17.88 -11.65 1.31
C GLN A 146 -18.24 -10.30 1.94
N GLU A 147 -19.04 -10.31 3.00
CA GLU A 147 -19.40 -9.09 3.73
C GLU A 147 -18.16 -8.44 4.39
N LEU A 148 -17.28 -9.26 4.93
CA LEU A 148 -16.01 -8.79 5.48
C LEU A 148 -15.16 -8.06 4.44
N LEU A 149 -15.08 -8.58 3.21
CA LEU A 149 -14.37 -7.91 2.11
C LEU A 149 -15.06 -6.61 1.66
N VAL A 150 -16.39 -6.54 1.70
CA VAL A 150 -17.15 -5.29 1.45
C VAL A 150 -16.84 -4.23 2.51
N ILE A 151 -16.70 -4.64 3.78
CA ILE A 151 -16.23 -3.73 4.85
C ILE A 151 -14.85 -3.20 4.52
N GLY A 152 -13.93 -4.04 4.08
CA GLY A 152 -12.60 -3.63 3.63
C GLY A 152 -12.63 -2.67 2.45
N GLU A 153 -13.54 -2.88 1.49
CA GLU A 153 -13.76 -1.97 0.37
C GLU A 153 -14.26 -0.59 0.85
N ARG A 154 -15.18 -0.56 1.81
CA ARG A 154 -15.67 0.70 2.41
C ARG A 154 -14.54 1.46 3.08
N ILE A 155 -13.77 0.81 3.93
CA ILE A 155 -12.62 1.41 4.62
C ILE A 155 -11.65 2.03 3.59
N TRP A 156 -11.31 1.29 2.55
CA TRP A 156 -10.40 1.76 1.51
C TRP A 156 -10.90 3.01 0.77
N ASN A 157 -12.19 3.08 0.48
CA ASN A 157 -12.78 4.25 -0.18
C ASN A 157 -12.88 5.45 0.78
N VAL A 158 -13.17 5.26 2.07
CA VAL A 158 -13.14 6.34 3.08
C VAL A 158 -11.73 6.93 3.18
N GLU A 159 -10.70 6.09 3.28
CA GLU A 159 -9.30 6.54 3.29
C GLU A 159 -8.93 7.30 2.00
N LYS A 160 -9.42 6.85 0.83
CA LYS A 160 -9.20 7.55 -0.44
C LYS A 160 -9.88 8.91 -0.48
N LEU A 161 -11.13 9.01 -0.01
CA LEU A 161 -11.82 10.29 0.09
C LEU A 161 -11.11 11.26 1.03
N PHE A 162 -10.63 10.77 2.18
CA PHE A 162 -9.80 11.56 3.09
C PHE A 162 -8.55 12.11 2.37
N ASN A 163 -7.81 11.25 1.68
CA ASN A 163 -6.61 11.63 0.95
C ASN A 163 -6.91 12.68 -0.15
N LEU A 164 -8.02 12.54 -0.88
CA LEU A 164 -8.45 13.52 -1.88
C LEU A 164 -8.71 14.89 -1.25
N ARG A 165 -9.33 14.95 -0.07
CA ARG A 165 -9.57 16.21 0.69
C ARG A 165 -8.25 16.83 1.15
N GLU A 166 -7.24 16.01 1.47
CA GLU A 166 -5.89 16.46 1.83
C GLU A 166 -5.00 16.80 0.61
N GLY A 167 -5.56 16.70 -0.62
CA GLY A 167 -4.88 17.08 -1.86
C GLY A 167 -4.11 15.95 -2.55
N PHE A 168 -4.17 14.72 -2.06
CA PHE A 168 -3.55 13.55 -2.71
C PHE A 168 -4.49 12.96 -3.77
N GLY A 169 -4.12 13.07 -5.04
CA GLY A 169 -4.88 12.57 -6.17
C GLY A 169 -4.24 11.34 -6.85
N ARG A 170 -4.65 11.09 -8.11
CA ARG A 170 -4.07 10.03 -8.93
C ARG A 170 -2.58 10.23 -9.18
N GLY A 171 -2.11 11.46 -9.34
CA GLY A 171 -0.69 11.75 -9.57
C GLY A 171 0.22 11.33 -8.40
N ASP A 172 -0.35 11.14 -7.21
CA ASP A 172 0.36 10.65 -6.03
C ASP A 172 0.33 9.11 -5.92
N ASP A 173 -0.54 8.44 -6.69
CA ASP A 173 -0.57 6.98 -6.81
C ASP A 173 0.49 6.51 -7.83
N ASP A 174 1.73 6.94 -7.63
CA ASP A 174 2.84 6.75 -8.56
C ASP A 174 4.11 6.26 -7.85
N LEU A 175 5.06 5.77 -8.65
CA LEU A 175 6.38 5.35 -8.20
C LEU A 175 7.46 6.29 -8.78
N PRO A 176 8.58 6.49 -8.06
CA PRO A 176 9.75 7.15 -8.63
C PRO A 176 10.19 6.47 -9.93
N GLU A 177 10.45 7.26 -10.99
CA GLU A 177 10.75 6.78 -12.34
C GLU A 177 11.83 5.70 -12.39
N ARG A 178 12.88 5.84 -11.57
CA ARG A 178 14.00 4.88 -11.52
C ARG A 178 13.62 3.47 -11.02
N VAL A 179 12.44 3.30 -10.42
CA VAL A 179 11.93 2.02 -9.90
C VAL A 179 10.54 1.67 -10.45
N LYS A 180 10.01 2.47 -11.37
CA LYS A 180 8.74 2.21 -12.03
C LYS A 180 8.90 1.05 -13.02
N PRO A 181 8.08 0.00 -12.95
CA PRO A 181 8.13 -1.09 -13.93
C PRO A 181 7.47 -0.68 -15.24
N ASP A 182 7.84 -1.36 -16.32
CA ASP A 182 7.11 -1.26 -17.59
C ASP A 182 5.61 -1.61 -17.38
N GLU A 183 4.74 -1.03 -18.21
CA GLU A 183 3.27 -1.20 -18.18
C GLU A 183 2.62 -0.72 -16.86
N PHE A 184 3.30 0.11 -16.08
CA PHE A 184 2.80 0.60 -14.79
C PHE A 184 1.50 1.41 -14.96
N GLU A 185 1.47 2.33 -15.92
CA GLU A 185 0.29 3.17 -16.18
C GLU A 185 -0.93 2.34 -16.60
N GLU A 186 -0.71 1.30 -17.42
CA GLU A 186 -1.79 0.37 -17.82
C GLU A 186 -2.36 -0.37 -16.62
N MET A 187 -1.50 -0.80 -15.69
CA MET A 187 -1.94 -1.45 -14.44
C MET A 187 -2.70 -0.48 -13.54
N LEU A 188 -2.28 0.78 -13.46
CA LEU A 188 -2.93 1.81 -12.65
C LEU A 188 -4.31 2.21 -13.25
N ASP A 189 -4.42 2.27 -14.58
CA ASP A 189 -5.70 2.46 -15.27
C ASP A 189 -6.67 1.30 -15.03
N GLU A 190 -6.18 0.07 -15.15
CA GLU A 190 -6.97 -1.14 -14.82
C GLU A 190 -7.42 -1.13 -13.35
N TYR A 191 -6.54 -0.72 -12.45
CA TYR A 191 -6.84 -0.59 -11.03
C TYR A 191 -7.96 0.42 -10.77
N SER A 192 -7.86 1.64 -11.32
CA SER A 192 -8.89 2.67 -11.16
C SER A 192 -10.24 2.20 -11.70
N ARG A 193 -10.25 1.58 -12.87
CA ARG A 193 -11.46 1.01 -13.47
C ARG A 193 -12.09 -0.09 -12.59
N PHE A 194 -11.30 -1.02 -12.07
CA PHE A 194 -11.81 -2.11 -11.22
C PHE A 194 -12.27 -1.62 -9.85
N ARG A 195 -11.67 -0.53 -9.36
CA ARG A 195 -12.13 0.18 -8.16
C ARG A 195 -13.50 0.86 -8.37
N GLY A 196 -13.91 1.12 -9.61
CA GLY A 196 -15.03 1.99 -9.92
C GLY A 196 -14.71 3.45 -9.60
N TRP A 197 -13.48 3.84 -9.90
CA TRP A 197 -12.99 5.22 -9.80
C TRP A 197 -12.91 5.86 -11.19
N THR A 198 -12.92 7.17 -11.23
CA THR A 198 -12.70 7.93 -12.46
C THR A 198 -11.24 7.83 -12.92
N ALA A 199 -10.95 8.35 -14.11
CA ALA A 199 -9.57 8.44 -14.62
C ALA A 199 -8.66 9.29 -13.70
N GLU A 200 -9.23 10.20 -12.93
CA GLU A 200 -8.53 11.06 -11.95
C GLU A 200 -8.37 10.36 -10.59
N GLY A 201 -8.77 9.10 -10.47
CA GLY A 201 -8.65 8.31 -9.24
C GLY A 201 -9.68 8.66 -8.15
N VAL A 202 -10.82 9.24 -8.55
CA VAL A 202 -11.90 9.63 -7.63
C VAL A 202 -12.97 8.55 -7.62
N PRO A 203 -13.43 8.04 -6.46
CA PRO A 203 -14.54 7.11 -6.38
C PRO A 203 -15.81 7.69 -7.05
N THR A 204 -16.46 6.91 -7.93
CA THR A 204 -17.68 7.38 -8.58
C THR A 204 -18.86 7.45 -7.61
N ALA A 205 -19.86 8.31 -7.89
CA ALA A 205 -21.07 8.42 -7.09
C ALA A 205 -21.81 7.07 -6.98
N GLU A 206 -21.81 6.27 -8.06
CA GLU A 206 -22.36 4.91 -8.06
C GLU A 206 -21.61 3.99 -7.08
N LYS A 207 -20.27 4.02 -7.09
CA LYS A 207 -19.43 3.27 -6.17
C LYS A 207 -19.74 3.65 -4.73
N LEU A 208 -19.79 4.95 -4.41
CA LEU A 208 -20.05 5.44 -3.06
C LEU A 208 -21.46 5.08 -2.59
N ALA A 209 -22.48 5.23 -3.45
CA ALA A 209 -23.85 4.83 -3.13
C ALA A 209 -23.96 3.32 -2.81
N ARG A 210 -23.31 2.47 -3.64
CA ARG A 210 -23.27 1.02 -3.39
C ARG A 210 -22.64 0.65 -2.06
N LEU A 211 -21.67 1.41 -1.62
CA LEU A 211 -20.94 1.19 -0.36
C LEU A 211 -21.60 1.88 0.84
N GLY A 212 -22.69 2.62 0.65
CA GLY A 212 -23.33 3.40 1.72
C GLY A 212 -22.47 4.59 2.19
N LEU A 213 -21.72 5.19 1.26
CA LEU A 213 -20.79 6.31 1.51
C LEU A 213 -21.20 7.57 0.71
N ALA A 214 -22.45 7.68 0.27
CA ALA A 214 -22.91 8.80 -0.57
C ALA A 214 -22.81 10.16 0.15
N GLU A 215 -22.93 10.19 1.49
CA GLU A 215 -22.82 11.39 2.30
C GLU A 215 -21.36 11.83 2.55
N GLU A 216 -20.39 10.99 2.20
CA GLU A 216 -18.95 11.24 2.37
C GLU A 216 -18.29 11.86 1.14
N ALA A 217 -19.05 12.03 0.02
CA ALA A 217 -18.55 12.49 -1.27
C ALA A 217 -18.20 13.99 -1.31
#